data_ff8f0d60e98c808b754d009d63c603d3
#
_entry.id   ff8f0d60e98c808b754d009d63c603d3
#
_cell.length_a   1.000
_cell.length_b   1.000
_cell.length_c   1.000
_cell.angle_alpha   90.00
_cell.angle_beta   90.00
_cell.angle_gamma   90.00
#
_symmetry.space_group_name_H-M   'P 1'
#
loop_
_entity.id
_entity.type
_entity.pdbx_description
1 polymer ?
#
loop_
_entity_poly.entity_id
_entity_poly.type
_entity_poly.pdbx_seq_one_letter_code
_entity_poly.pdbx_strand_id
1 'polypeptide(L)'
;MNVLILNSDVNLKRFTKQILKNETRIIKKYPPTNRIGSKTDGNTGLGYDSLTSRFFHFNVLSWFNTNQLRREIRRGYESYTNLKNTPIFVQCWANVMRRGDRIKPHIHIDENISSIHALSGHLCVKVDGSTSTYYDGNPVCNVNGQIIFFPSTMAHWTNTYLGDGERITVAFDIYSEEWFNYDVFED
;
A
#
# COMPACT_ATOMS: atom_id res chain seq x y z
N MET A 1 -19.07 -6.25 -3.51
CA MET A 1 -17.71 -5.94 -3.02
C MET A 1 -17.28 -4.62 -3.69
N ASN A 2 -16.96 -3.61 -2.91
CA ASN A 2 -16.63 -2.26 -3.43
C ASN A 2 -15.11 -2.13 -3.69
N VAL A 3 -14.62 -2.92 -4.65
CA VAL A 3 -13.20 -2.97 -5.03
C VAL A 3 -13.09 -2.73 -6.54
N LEU A 4 -12.25 -1.76 -6.93
CA LEU A 4 -11.93 -1.48 -8.33
C LEU A 4 -10.58 -2.11 -8.67
N ILE A 5 -10.51 -2.88 -9.74
CA ILE A 5 -9.29 -3.51 -10.25
C ILE A 5 -9.01 -2.99 -11.65
N LEU A 6 -7.82 -2.45 -11.86
CA LEU A 6 -7.36 -1.94 -13.14
C LEU A 6 -6.01 -2.57 -13.52
N ASN A 7 -5.71 -2.65 -14.80
CA ASN A 7 -4.37 -2.96 -15.27
C ASN A 7 -3.54 -1.68 -15.34
N SER A 8 -2.28 -1.76 -14.92
CA SER A 8 -1.34 -0.65 -14.95
C SER A 8 -0.22 -0.88 -15.97
N ASP A 9 0.31 0.22 -16.52
CA ASP A 9 1.44 0.21 -17.46
C ASP A 9 2.79 0.44 -16.77
N VAL A 10 2.84 0.32 -15.43
CA VAL A 10 4.08 0.51 -14.66
C VAL A 10 5.13 -0.55 -15.05
N ASN A 11 6.37 -0.13 -15.26
CA ASN A 11 7.47 -1.06 -15.54
C ASN A 11 7.85 -1.85 -14.28
N LEU A 12 7.19 -2.99 -14.09
CA LEU A 12 7.30 -3.83 -12.90
C LEU A 12 8.73 -4.32 -12.64
N LYS A 13 9.47 -4.70 -13.68
CA LYS A 13 10.85 -5.18 -13.54
C LYS A 13 11.78 -4.10 -12.98
N ARG A 14 11.60 -2.87 -13.44
CA ARG A 14 12.35 -1.71 -12.94
C ARG A 14 11.96 -1.40 -11.51
N PHE A 15 10.67 -1.42 -11.21
CA PHE A 15 10.13 -1.15 -9.89
C PHE A 15 10.61 -2.17 -8.85
N THR A 16 10.59 -3.48 -9.19
CA THR A 16 11.15 -4.56 -8.36
C THR A 16 12.60 -4.27 -7.97
N LYS A 17 13.45 -3.98 -8.95
CA LYS A 17 14.87 -3.66 -8.70
C LYS A 17 15.05 -2.45 -7.78
N GLN A 18 14.25 -1.41 -7.98
CA GLN A 18 14.31 -0.19 -7.19
C GLN A 18 13.88 -0.42 -5.74
N ILE A 19 12.80 -1.18 -5.53
CA ILE A 19 12.31 -1.52 -4.18
C ILE A 19 13.35 -2.32 -3.42
N LEU A 20 13.86 -3.41 -3.99
CA LEU A 20 14.85 -4.26 -3.33
C LEU A 20 16.17 -3.51 -3.05
N LYS A 21 16.60 -2.62 -3.95
CA LYS A 21 17.77 -1.76 -3.71
C LYS A 21 17.56 -0.80 -2.53
N ASN A 22 16.37 -0.23 -2.40
CA ASN A 22 16.05 0.72 -1.34
C ASN A 22 15.73 0.03 -0.01
N GLU A 23 15.27 -1.21 0.01
CA GLU A 23 14.87 -1.94 1.20
C GLU A 23 15.97 -1.89 2.28
N THR A 24 17.15 -2.42 1.98
CA THR A 24 18.28 -2.45 2.93
C THR A 24 18.68 -1.06 3.41
N ARG A 25 18.67 -0.06 2.50
CA ARG A 25 19.03 1.31 2.82
C ARG A 25 18.04 1.95 3.79
N ILE A 26 16.74 1.78 3.56
CA ILE A 26 15.68 2.36 4.38
C ILE A 26 15.64 1.69 5.74
N ILE A 27 15.73 0.36 5.78
CA ILE A 27 15.74 -0.40 7.04
C ILE A 27 16.93 0.01 7.93
N LYS A 28 18.10 0.26 7.36
CA LYS A 28 19.27 0.73 8.11
C LYS A 28 19.17 2.19 8.55
N LYS A 29 18.52 3.03 7.76
CA LYS A 29 18.46 4.48 7.99
C LYS A 29 17.42 4.88 9.02
N TYR A 30 16.27 4.22 9.02
CA TYR A 30 15.11 4.64 9.81
C TYR A 30 14.72 3.58 10.83
N PRO A 31 14.34 3.99 12.06
CA PRO A 31 13.74 3.08 13.02
C PRO A 31 12.37 2.62 12.52
N PRO A 32 11.86 1.46 12.99
CA PRO A 32 10.48 1.07 12.74
C PRO A 32 9.52 2.07 13.38
N THR A 33 8.43 2.37 12.70
CA THR A 33 7.39 3.26 13.22
C THR A 33 6.57 2.50 14.27
N ASN A 34 6.70 2.90 15.53
CA ASN A 34 5.84 2.42 16.60
C ASN A 34 4.59 3.28 16.64
N ARG A 35 3.46 2.79 16.13
CA ARG A 35 2.18 3.37 16.51
C ARG A 35 1.94 3.07 18.00
N ILE A 36 1.43 4.07 18.72
CA ILE A 36 1.13 4.00 20.16
C ILE A 36 0.38 2.70 20.47
N GLY A 37 0.98 1.86 21.33
CA GLY A 37 0.37 0.62 21.82
C GLY A 37 0.81 -0.68 21.18
N SER A 38 1.56 -0.69 20.07
CA SER A 38 2.04 -1.92 19.45
C SER A 38 3.55 -2.11 19.69
N LYS A 39 3.91 -2.99 20.61
CA LYS A 39 5.28 -3.50 20.77
C LYS A 39 5.64 -4.60 19.77
N THR A 40 4.69 -4.99 18.93
CA THR A 40 4.83 -6.12 18.03
C THR A 40 4.49 -5.70 16.61
N ASP A 41 5.38 -5.96 15.68
CA ASP A 41 5.24 -6.03 14.23
C ASP A 41 4.51 -4.89 13.47
N GLY A 42 4.32 -3.72 14.09
CA GLY A 42 3.70 -2.56 13.43
C GLY A 42 2.28 -2.78 12.91
N ASN A 43 1.48 -3.65 13.54
CA ASN A 43 0.11 -4.05 13.17
C ASN A 43 -0.05 -4.79 11.82
N THR A 44 0.95 -4.79 10.95
CA THR A 44 0.80 -5.35 9.60
C THR A 44 1.14 -6.83 9.48
N GLY A 45 1.92 -7.39 10.41
CA GLY A 45 2.39 -8.77 10.37
C GLY A 45 3.71 -8.99 9.64
N LEU A 46 4.33 -7.94 9.08
CA LEU A 46 5.61 -8.04 8.35
C LEU A 46 6.85 -7.81 9.22
N GLY A 47 6.68 -7.63 10.53
CA GLY A 47 7.77 -7.49 11.48
C GLY A 47 8.53 -6.15 11.42
N TYR A 48 9.42 -5.96 12.40
CA TYR A 48 10.21 -4.73 12.52
C TYR A 48 11.21 -4.52 11.39
N ASP A 49 11.72 -5.60 10.79
CA ASP A 49 12.74 -5.55 9.73
C ASP A 49 12.12 -5.46 8.33
N SER A 50 10.99 -4.80 8.19
CA SER A 50 10.29 -4.58 6.94
C SER A 50 10.28 -3.12 6.50
N LEU A 51 10.11 -2.87 5.21
CA LEU A 51 9.80 -1.53 4.68
C LEU A 51 8.48 -1.01 5.25
N THR A 52 7.50 -1.89 5.38
CA THR A 52 6.17 -1.56 5.89
C THR A 52 6.21 -0.94 7.28
N SER A 53 7.09 -1.42 8.17
CA SER A 53 7.24 -0.85 9.51
C SER A 53 7.88 0.56 9.52
N ARG A 54 8.31 1.08 8.37
CA ARG A 54 8.93 2.41 8.18
C ARG A 54 8.12 3.32 7.25
N PHE A 55 6.87 2.98 6.98
CA PHE A 55 6.07 3.65 5.95
C PHE A 55 5.92 5.17 6.15
N PHE A 56 6.01 5.68 7.39
CA PHE A 56 6.00 7.13 7.68
C PHE A 56 7.32 7.85 7.35
N HIS A 57 8.42 7.11 7.19
CA HIS A 57 9.74 7.73 6.97
C HIS A 57 10.11 7.89 5.50
N PHE A 58 9.30 7.38 4.59
CA PHE A 58 9.54 7.50 3.15
C PHE A 58 8.24 7.44 2.37
N ASN A 59 8.28 7.99 1.16
CA ASN A 59 7.19 7.84 0.20
C ASN A 59 7.77 7.32 -1.12
N VAL A 60 7.26 6.18 -1.59
CA VAL A 60 7.71 5.58 -2.86
C VAL A 60 7.54 6.56 -4.03
N LEU A 61 6.54 7.42 -3.98
CA LEU A 61 6.31 8.43 -5.02
C LEU A 61 7.41 9.50 -5.09
N SER A 62 8.24 9.67 -4.07
CA SER A 62 9.42 10.54 -4.12
C SER A 62 10.64 9.90 -4.79
N TRP A 63 10.56 8.63 -5.14
CA TRP A 63 11.66 7.94 -5.81
C TRP A 63 11.73 8.27 -7.30
N PHE A 64 12.84 7.89 -7.91
CA PHE A 64 13.07 8.15 -9.33
C PHE A 64 12.09 7.35 -10.21
N ASN A 65 11.55 7.99 -11.27
CA ASN A 65 10.68 7.35 -12.28
C ASN A 65 9.34 6.80 -11.77
N THR A 66 8.72 7.46 -10.84
CA THR A 66 7.40 7.11 -10.31
C THR A 66 6.23 7.79 -11.02
N ASN A 67 6.49 8.59 -12.05
CA ASN A 67 5.45 9.33 -12.77
C ASN A 67 4.34 8.44 -13.35
N GLN A 68 4.69 7.22 -13.80
CA GLN A 68 3.68 6.27 -14.28
C GLN A 68 2.77 5.84 -13.13
N LEU A 69 3.34 5.45 -11.99
CA LEU A 69 2.54 5.07 -10.81
C LEU A 69 1.64 6.22 -10.34
N ARG A 70 2.15 7.47 -10.33
CA ARG A 70 1.33 8.66 -10.00
C ARG A 70 0.11 8.79 -10.92
N ARG A 71 0.30 8.60 -12.23
CA ARG A 71 -0.81 8.63 -13.21
C ARG A 71 -1.81 7.51 -12.97
N GLU A 72 -1.34 6.28 -12.69
CA GLU A 72 -2.23 5.15 -12.43
C GLU A 72 -3.04 5.34 -11.14
N ILE A 73 -2.42 5.86 -10.08
CA ILE A 73 -3.14 6.19 -8.82
C ILE A 73 -4.19 7.26 -9.08
N ARG A 74 -3.85 8.34 -9.80
CA ARG A 74 -4.80 9.40 -10.18
C ARG A 74 -5.96 8.84 -10.99
N ARG A 75 -5.68 8.07 -12.04
CA ARG A 75 -6.68 7.44 -12.90
C ARG A 75 -7.65 6.55 -12.11
N GLY A 76 -7.11 5.74 -11.20
CA GLY A 76 -7.92 4.86 -10.37
C GLY A 76 -8.78 5.63 -9.37
N TYR A 77 -8.25 6.66 -8.74
CA TYR A 77 -9.02 7.55 -7.86
C TYR A 77 -10.19 8.19 -8.61
N GLU A 78 -9.95 8.80 -9.76
CA GLU A 78 -10.99 9.43 -10.57
C GLU A 78 -12.03 8.42 -11.07
N SER A 79 -11.59 7.20 -11.42
CA SER A 79 -12.51 6.12 -11.84
C SER A 79 -13.37 5.60 -10.71
N TYR A 80 -12.85 5.59 -9.49
CA TYR A 80 -13.56 5.10 -8.30
C TYR A 80 -14.56 6.14 -7.77
N THR A 81 -14.13 7.39 -7.67
CA THR A 81 -14.89 8.47 -7.01
C THR A 81 -15.75 9.30 -7.95
N ASN A 82 -15.49 9.26 -9.28
CA ASN A 82 -15.99 10.20 -10.28
C ASN A 82 -15.55 11.66 -10.05
N LEU A 83 -14.60 11.91 -9.15
CA LEU A 83 -14.05 13.23 -8.86
C LEU A 83 -12.83 13.49 -9.75
N LYS A 84 -12.98 14.37 -10.73
CA LYS A 84 -11.89 14.76 -11.65
C LYS A 84 -11.21 16.03 -11.17
N ASN A 85 -9.89 16.09 -11.37
CA ASN A 85 -9.05 17.26 -11.05
C ASN A 85 -9.10 17.70 -9.57
N THR A 86 -9.60 16.86 -8.67
CA THR A 86 -9.58 17.14 -7.24
C THR A 86 -8.16 16.97 -6.71
N PRO A 87 -7.63 17.90 -5.91
CA PRO A 87 -6.36 17.68 -5.20
C PRO A 87 -6.43 16.44 -4.34
N ILE A 88 -5.37 15.64 -4.38
CA ILE A 88 -5.22 14.44 -3.53
C ILE A 88 -3.82 14.37 -2.96
N PHE A 89 -3.72 13.88 -1.75
CA PHE A 89 -2.48 13.56 -1.07
C PHE A 89 -2.31 12.05 -1.03
N VAL A 90 -1.11 11.56 -1.29
CA VAL A 90 -0.87 10.12 -1.39
C VAL A 90 0.34 9.73 -0.56
N GLN A 91 0.11 8.93 0.46
CA GLN A 91 1.17 8.18 1.15
C GLN A 91 1.34 6.84 0.42
N CYS A 92 2.59 6.49 0.10
CA CYS A 92 2.87 5.30 -0.70
C CYS A 92 4.12 4.57 -0.19
N TRP A 93 3.97 3.26 0.08
CA TRP A 93 5.06 2.43 0.60
C TRP A 93 5.11 1.07 -0.08
N ALA A 94 6.22 0.34 0.06
CA ALA A 94 6.37 -1.00 -0.48
C ALA A 94 6.25 -2.05 0.63
N ASN A 95 5.54 -3.13 0.32
CA ASN A 95 5.50 -4.36 1.10
C ASN A 95 6.34 -5.42 0.40
N VAL A 96 7.37 -5.93 1.07
CA VAL A 96 8.20 -7.03 0.59
C VAL A 96 7.98 -8.21 1.54
N MET A 97 7.32 -9.24 1.04
CA MET A 97 7.01 -10.47 1.77
C MET A 97 7.94 -11.58 1.30
N ARG A 98 8.38 -12.40 2.24
CA ARG A 98 9.15 -13.63 2.01
C ARG A 98 8.37 -14.84 2.53
N ARG A 99 8.82 -16.04 2.22
CA ARG A 99 8.14 -17.28 2.65
C ARG A 99 7.86 -17.26 4.16
N GLY A 100 6.60 -17.48 4.53
CA GLY A 100 6.12 -17.43 5.91
C GLY A 100 5.49 -16.08 6.31
N ASP A 101 5.72 -15.01 5.57
CA ASP A 101 5.13 -13.71 5.84
C ASP A 101 3.65 -13.66 5.47
N ARG A 102 2.92 -12.82 6.17
CA ARG A 102 1.53 -12.45 5.86
C ARG A 102 1.24 -11.03 6.29
N ILE A 103 0.27 -10.41 5.67
CA ILE A 103 -0.35 -9.17 6.17
C ILE A 103 -1.56 -9.56 7.01
N LYS A 104 -1.60 -9.11 8.27
CA LYS A 104 -2.71 -9.36 9.20
C LYS A 104 -3.95 -8.54 8.82
N PRO A 105 -5.16 -8.97 9.24
CA PRO A 105 -6.36 -8.16 9.08
C PRO A 105 -6.19 -6.77 9.72
N HIS A 106 -6.43 -5.72 8.95
CA HIS A 106 -6.37 -4.33 9.39
C HIS A 106 -7.21 -3.42 8.48
N ILE A 107 -7.45 -2.22 8.96
CA ILE A 107 -8.02 -1.09 8.22
C ILE A 107 -7.04 0.08 8.27
N HIS A 108 -7.17 1.05 7.39
CA HIS A 108 -6.28 2.22 7.38
C HIS A 108 -6.90 3.42 8.10
N ILE A 109 -8.21 3.51 8.13
CA ILE A 109 -8.95 4.60 8.80
C ILE A 109 -10.05 3.98 9.65
N ASP A 110 -10.19 4.47 10.90
CA ASP A 110 -11.27 4.09 11.80
C ASP A 110 -12.61 4.59 11.24
N GLU A 111 -13.67 3.77 11.35
CA GLU A 111 -15.02 4.07 10.89
C GLU A 111 -15.61 5.36 11.51
N ASN A 112 -15.11 5.75 12.71
CA ASN A 112 -15.52 6.97 13.38
C ASN A 112 -14.92 8.25 12.74
N ILE A 113 -13.97 8.10 11.82
CA ILE A 113 -13.39 9.19 11.06
C ILE A 113 -14.05 9.16 9.68
N SER A 114 -15.21 9.79 9.56
CA SER A 114 -15.98 9.82 8.31
C SER A 114 -15.32 10.71 7.26
N SER A 115 -14.26 10.26 6.61
CA SER A 115 -13.86 10.86 5.34
C SER A 115 -14.37 9.98 4.21
N ILE A 116 -15.44 10.42 3.59
CA ILE A 116 -16.11 9.80 2.43
C ILE A 116 -15.15 9.61 1.24
N HIS A 117 -13.94 10.18 1.30
CA HIS A 117 -13.01 10.31 0.19
C HIS A 117 -11.64 9.64 0.42
N ALA A 118 -11.48 8.88 1.51
CA ALA A 118 -10.25 8.15 1.71
C ALA A 118 -10.30 6.78 1.02
N LEU A 119 -9.38 6.57 0.11
CA LEU A 119 -9.17 5.31 -0.59
C LEU A 119 -7.80 4.75 -0.25
N SER A 120 -7.75 3.45 -0.09
CA SER A 120 -6.51 2.67 -0.07
C SER A 120 -6.39 1.84 -1.32
N GLY A 121 -5.17 1.38 -1.58
CA GLY A 121 -4.95 0.49 -2.69
C GLY A 121 -3.55 -0.09 -2.73
N HIS A 122 -3.32 -0.93 -3.71
CA HIS A 122 -1.98 -1.43 -3.98
C HIS A 122 -1.78 -1.84 -5.45
N LEU A 123 -0.54 -1.70 -5.91
CA LEU A 123 -0.05 -2.26 -7.16
C LEU A 123 0.64 -3.60 -6.89
N CYS A 124 0.25 -4.66 -7.60
CA CYS A 124 0.94 -5.94 -7.62
C CYS A 124 2.20 -5.86 -8.49
N VAL A 125 3.39 -5.75 -7.88
CA VAL A 125 4.66 -5.55 -8.59
C VAL A 125 5.34 -6.86 -8.96
N LYS A 126 5.41 -7.80 -8.00
CA LYS A 126 5.96 -9.15 -8.17
C LYS A 126 5.14 -10.11 -7.33
N VAL A 127 4.28 -10.85 -7.97
CA VAL A 127 3.41 -11.86 -7.33
C VAL A 127 3.43 -13.13 -8.17
N ASP A 128 3.23 -14.29 -7.53
CA ASP A 128 3.29 -15.61 -8.18
C ASP A 128 1.95 -16.35 -8.15
N GLY A 129 0.87 -15.68 -7.71
CA GLY A 129 -0.47 -16.27 -7.64
C GLY A 129 -0.69 -17.17 -6.42
N SER A 130 0.32 -17.47 -5.61
CA SER A 130 0.17 -18.27 -4.38
C SER A 130 -0.51 -17.51 -3.23
N THR A 131 -0.63 -16.18 -3.37
CA THR A 131 -1.16 -15.30 -2.35
C THR A 131 -2.32 -14.48 -2.89
N SER A 132 -3.45 -14.56 -2.21
CA SER A 132 -4.61 -13.68 -2.41
C SER A 132 -4.62 -12.56 -1.38
N THR A 133 -5.22 -11.43 -1.75
CA THR A 133 -5.64 -10.41 -0.80
C THR A 133 -7.13 -10.59 -0.54
N TYR A 134 -7.51 -10.60 0.74
CA TYR A 134 -8.89 -10.70 1.17
C TYR A 134 -9.41 -9.30 1.48
N TYR A 135 -10.61 -8.99 1.01
CA TYR A 135 -11.35 -7.75 1.27
C TYR A 135 -12.68 -8.10 1.89
N ASP A 136 -12.88 -7.77 3.17
CA ASP A 136 -14.04 -8.19 3.97
C ASP A 136 -14.31 -9.70 3.83
N GLY A 137 -13.27 -10.52 3.84
CA GLY A 137 -13.35 -11.97 3.71
C GLY A 137 -13.40 -12.51 2.28
N ASN A 138 -13.55 -11.68 1.27
CA ASN A 138 -13.62 -12.11 -0.13
C ASN A 138 -12.22 -12.14 -0.75
N PRO A 139 -11.71 -13.28 -1.22
CA PRO A 139 -10.39 -13.39 -1.81
C PRO A 139 -10.35 -12.79 -3.21
N VAL A 140 -9.30 -12.02 -3.47
CA VAL A 140 -8.92 -11.53 -4.80
C VAL A 140 -7.53 -12.08 -5.12
N CYS A 141 -7.44 -12.82 -6.22
CA CYS A 141 -6.16 -13.34 -6.70
C CYS A 141 -5.28 -12.18 -7.16
N ASN A 142 -4.04 -12.14 -6.68
CA ASN A 142 -3.10 -11.11 -7.08
C ASN A 142 -2.43 -11.45 -8.42
N VAL A 143 -2.47 -10.50 -9.36
CA VAL A 143 -1.86 -10.63 -10.68
C VAL A 143 -0.88 -9.49 -10.92
N ASN A 144 0.31 -9.79 -11.44
CA ASN A 144 1.32 -8.79 -11.76
C ASN A 144 0.76 -7.68 -12.66
N GLY A 145 0.98 -6.44 -12.29
CA GLY A 145 0.51 -5.25 -13.00
C GLY A 145 -0.91 -4.82 -12.64
N GLN A 146 -1.67 -5.58 -11.87
CA GLN A 146 -2.94 -5.09 -11.36
C GLN A 146 -2.73 -4.04 -10.28
N ILE A 147 -3.51 -2.98 -10.35
CA ILE A 147 -3.65 -1.95 -9.33
C ILE A 147 -5.08 -1.99 -8.79
N ILE A 148 -5.21 -2.09 -7.48
CA ILE A 148 -6.47 -2.36 -6.79
C ILE A 148 -6.77 -1.21 -5.86
N PHE A 149 -8.03 -0.74 -5.86
CA PHE A 149 -8.53 0.35 -5.02
C PHE A 149 -9.72 -0.13 -4.20
N PHE A 150 -9.79 0.30 -2.95
CA PHE A 150 -10.85 -0.06 -2.00
C PHE A 150 -11.01 1.03 -0.93
N PRO A 151 -12.16 1.13 -0.24
CA PRO A 151 -12.34 2.07 0.87
C PRO A 151 -11.31 1.84 1.98
N SER A 152 -10.74 2.91 2.53
CA SER A 152 -9.73 2.80 3.60
C SER A 152 -10.28 2.18 4.90
N THR A 153 -11.60 2.13 5.06
CA THR A 153 -12.32 1.47 6.15
C THR A 153 -12.49 -0.03 5.94
N MET A 154 -12.23 -0.54 4.73
CA MET A 154 -12.42 -1.96 4.40
C MET A 154 -11.32 -2.82 5.03
N ALA A 155 -11.72 -3.81 5.81
CA ALA A 155 -10.80 -4.77 6.40
C ALA A 155 -10.14 -5.63 5.32
N HIS A 156 -8.81 -5.68 5.32
CA HIS A 156 -8.09 -6.47 4.34
C HIS A 156 -6.83 -7.13 4.92
N TRP A 157 -6.43 -8.24 4.29
CA TRP A 157 -5.29 -9.06 4.71
C TRP A 157 -4.83 -9.98 3.59
N THR A 158 -3.74 -10.72 3.81
CA THR A 158 -3.29 -11.79 2.90
C THR A 158 -3.25 -13.14 3.62
N ASN A 159 -3.36 -14.23 2.87
CA ASN A 159 -2.89 -15.52 3.36
C ASN A 159 -1.35 -15.50 3.49
N THR A 160 -0.81 -16.50 4.17
CA THR A 160 0.65 -16.68 4.30
C THR A 160 1.28 -16.91 2.92
N TYR A 161 2.34 -16.17 2.61
CA TYR A 161 3.10 -16.35 1.38
C TYR A 161 3.96 -17.61 1.47
N LEU A 162 3.78 -18.53 0.54
CA LEU A 162 4.48 -19.82 0.51
C LEU A 162 5.43 -19.95 -0.69
N GLY A 163 5.51 -18.94 -1.55
CA GLY A 163 6.39 -18.93 -2.72
C GLY A 163 7.88 -18.80 -2.36
N ASP A 164 8.72 -19.03 -3.35
CA ASP A 164 10.15 -18.82 -3.25
C ASP A 164 10.52 -17.41 -3.76
N GLY A 165 11.38 -16.72 -3.01
CA GLY A 165 11.77 -15.34 -3.31
C GLY A 165 10.89 -14.32 -2.64
N GLU A 166 10.69 -13.15 -3.27
CA GLU A 166 9.91 -12.05 -2.72
C GLU A 166 8.58 -11.91 -3.43
N ARG A 167 7.51 -11.68 -2.65
CA ARG A 167 6.26 -11.08 -3.11
C ARG A 167 6.30 -9.60 -2.81
N ILE A 168 6.08 -8.77 -3.83
CA ILE A 168 6.19 -7.31 -3.71
C ILE A 168 4.90 -6.66 -4.17
N THR A 169 4.35 -5.82 -3.29
CA THR A 169 3.28 -4.88 -3.63
C THR A 169 3.70 -3.47 -3.24
N VAL A 170 3.15 -2.48 -3.92
CA VAL A 170 3.27 -1.07 -3.54
C VAL A 170 1.91 -0.60 -3.08
N ALA A 171 1.77 -0.41 -1.78
CA ALA A 171 0.54 0.06 -1.15
C ALA A 171 0.50 1.59 -1.11
N PHE A 172 -0.71 2.14 -1.07
CA PHE A 172 -0.92 3.57 -0.97
C PHE A 172 -2.24 3.89 -0.28
N ASP A 173 -2.24 5.04 0.41
CA ASP A 173 -3.44 5.71 0.92
C ASP A 173 -3.61 7.03 0.21
N ILE A 174 -4.85 7.35 -0.17
CA ILE A 174 -5.24 8.56 -0.87
C ILE A 174 -6.19 9.33 0.02
N TYR A 175 -5.88 10.60 0.26
CA TYR A 175 -6.69 11.52 1.05
C TYR A 175 -7.12 12.72 0.20
N SER A 176 -8.33 13.24 0.44
CA SER A 176 -8.75 14.52 -0.11
C SER A 176 -8.15 15.69 0.66
N GLU A 177 -8.13 16.89 0.07
CA GLU A 177 -7.58 18.09 0.69
C GLU A 177 -8.25 18.46 2.02
N GLU A 178 -9.55 18.17 2.20
CA GLU A 178 -10.31 18.42 3.43
C GLU A 178 -9.75 17.63 4.63
N TRP A 179 -9.11 16.50 4.38
CA TRP A 179 -8.54 15.65 5.43
C TRP A 179 -7.18 16.10 5.91
N PHE A 180 -6.43 16.80 5.05
CA PHE A 180 -5.08 17.26 5.36
C PHE A 180 -5.05 18.44 6.36
N ASN A 181 -6.17 19.12 6.53
CA ASN A 181 -6.32 20.21 7.50
C ASN A 181 -6.53 19.73 8.93
N TYR A 182 -6.60 18.42 9.18
CA TYR A 182 -6.71 17.82 10.50
C TYR A 182 -5.44 17.01 10.84
N ASP A 183 -4.40 17.69 11.30
CA ASP A 183 -3.31 17.20 12.17
C ASP A 183 -2.49 15.96 11.75
N VAL A 184 -2.23 15.70 10.50
CA VAL A 184 -1.39 14.55 10.15
C VAL A 184 0.06 14.91 9.81
N PHE A 185 0.38 16.16 9.51
CA PHE A 185 1.75 16.58 9.22
C PHE A 185 2.02 18.04 9.65
N GLU A 186 2.08 18.31 10.94
CA GLU A 186 2.98 19.34 11.43
C GLU A 186 4.32 18.64 11.77
N ASP A 187 5.26 18.82 10.85
CA ASP A 187 6.73 18.93 10.90
C ASP A 187 7.39 18.35 9.65
#